data_2a72889d4b03e47f1cfcb6f26ca6c084
#
_entry.id   2a72889d4b03e47f1cfcb6f26ca6c084
#
_cell.length_a   1.000
_cell.length_b   1.000
_cell.length_c   1.000
_cell.angle_alpha   90.00
_cell.angle_beta   90.00
_cell.angle_gamma   90.00
#
_symmetry.space_group_name_H-M   'P 1'
#
loop_
_entity.id
_entity.type
_entity.pdbx_description
1 polymer ?
#
loop_
_entity_poly.entity_id
_entity_poly.type
_entity_poly.pdbx_seq_one_letter_code
_entity_poly.pdbx_strand_id
1 'polypeptide(L)'
;MIKKKSLQNGNTLVIPLLIVGVLFFVIGFGVGISGFLTPFLKDALNLSVTESYLVTAAIFSAFVVFGAPAGWVIKKVGYKMSMLIAFFIMALGMILFVPSANMASFPIFLLALFIGGIGNTLLQASVNPYVTIIGPHESAAMRMCLMGIMNKLAWWMGPLFLGLFLDLKNVQLSQVSFPFYIVTGILVALGIFMYFAPLPEVKAAGEDESDESSASAYAAGKTSVFQMPHLLLGVLALFLYVGVETLPMASIIGFAKTVFSEGMANPEGYAKYVPIGMFVGYVFGVIMIPKIISQTNALKLFAVIGLIASLSVIFLLGEMGIYSLVAIGFANSIMWGAIWPLAIADLGKFTKSGASLLVMGIVGGAVLPLIFGLLVDLFKIGNVSTVGDYQNAYWVFIPAYAFILYYGIHGYKIRTKD
;
A
#
# COMPACT_ATOMS: atom_id res chain seq x y z
N MET A 1 2.02 -10.55 -33.85
CA MET A 1 2.61 -11.77 -33.21
C MET A 1 3.99 -11.40 -32.68
N ILE A 2 4.08 -10.95 -31.43
CA ILE A 2 5.35 -10.77 -30.74
C ILE A 2 5.76 -12.14 -30.23
N LYS A 3 6.85 -12.70 -30.81
CA LYS A 3 7.41 -14.00 -30.42
C LYS A 3 7.59 -14.03 -28.88
N LYS A 4 7.11 -15.11 -28.25
CA LYS A 4 7.50 -15.55 -26.90
C LYS A 4 9.04 -15.61 -26.82
N LYS A 5 9.71 -14.50 -26.55
CA LYS A 5 11.08 -14.51 -26.05
C LYS A 5 10.94 -14.90 -24.58
N SER A 6 11.42 -16.06 -24.26
CA SER A 6 11.54 -16.49 -22.86
C SER A 6 12.29 -15.40 -22.08
N LEU A 7 11.70 -14.92 -20.99
CA LEU A 7 12.26 -13.92 -20.08
C LEU A 7 13.50 -14.44 -19.30
N GLN A 8 14.05 -15.58 -19.70
CA GLN A 8 15.23 -16.24 -19.13
C GLN A 8 16.55 -15.47 -19.34
N ASN A 9 16.60 -14.42 -20.15
CA ASN A 9 17.81 -13.63 -20.38
C ASN A 9 17.87 -12.40 -19.46
N GLY A 10 17.78 -12.53 -18.15
CA GLY A 10 18.27 -11.58 -17.15
C GLY A 10 17.93 -10.06 -17.28
N ASN A 11 17.35 -9.64 -18.38
CA ASN A 11 17.08 -8.24 -18.68
C ASN A 11 15.64 -7.83 -18.26
N THR A 12 15.55 -6.79 -17.46
CA THR A 12 14.28 -6.14 -17.14
C THR A 12 13.69 -5.51 -18.40
N LEU A 13 12.41 -5.74 -18.66
CA LEU A 13 11.71 -5.13 -19.78
C LEU A 13 11.34 -3.67 -19.42
N VAL A 14 12.08 -2.70 -19.94
CA VAL A 14 11.96 -1.28 -19.57
C VAL A 14 10.57 -0.71 -19.89
N ILE A 15 10.04 -0.98 -21.10
CA ILE A 15 8.73 -0.44 -21.50
C ILE A 15 7.60 -0.96 -20.58
N PRO A 16 7.47 -2.27 -20.32
CA PRO A 16 6.53 -2.77 -19.33
C PRO A 16 6.72 -2.15 -17.94
N LEU A 17 7.96 -1.94 -17.50
CA LEU A 17 8.22 -1.32 -16.21
C LEU A 17 7.75 0.14 -16.15
N LEU A 18 7.91 0.92 -17.21
CA LEU A 18 7.39 2.29 -17.29
C LEU A 18 5.85 2.31 -17.26
N ILE A 19 5.20 1.42 -18.01
CA ILE A 19 3.74 1.30 -17.98
C ILE A 19 3.26 0.97 -16.57
N VAL A 20 3.88 -0.02 -15.92
CA VAL A 20 3.55 -0.41 -14.55
C VAL A 20 3.82 0.73 -13.55
N GLY A 21 4.81 1.58 -13.80
CA GLY A 21 5.03 2.81 -13.02
C GLY A 21 3.82 3.73 -13.04
N VAL A 22 3.15 3.89 -14.19
CA VAL A 22 1.88 4.64 -14.29
C VAL A 22 0.78 3.97 -13.48
N LEU A 23 0.72 2.62 -13.43
CA LEU A 23 -0.28 1.92 -12.62
C LEU A 23 -0.07 2.17 -11.13
N PHE A 24 1.18 2.16 -10.65
CA PHE A 24 1.50 2.52 -9.27
C PHE A 24 1.22 3.98 -8.95
N PHE A 25 1.39 4.87 -9.93
CA PHE A 25 0.97 6.27 -9.81
C PHE A 25 -0.55 6.36 -9.58
N VAL A 26 -1.36 5.64 -10.36
CA VAL A 26 -2.84 5.63 -10.16
C VAL A 26 -3.23 5.09 -8.78
N ILE A 27 -2.56 4.03 -8.30
CA ILE A 27 -2.78 3.50 -6.95
C ILE A 27 -2.50 4.58 -5.89
N GLY A 28 -1.36 5.25 -5.99
CA GLY A 28 -0.98 6.33 -5.06
C GLY A 28 -1.91 7.53 -5.13
N PHE A 29 -2.35 7.89 -6.33
CA PHE A 29 -3.29 9.00 -6.55
C PHE A 29 -4.64 8.75 -5.87
N GLY A 30 -5.17 7.52 -5.97
CA GLY A 30 -6.40 7.12 -5.30
C GLY A 30 -6.30 7.23 -3.77
N VAL A 31 -5.16 6.83 -3.19
CA VAL A 31 -4.91 6.97 -1.74
C VAL A 31 -4.84 8.46 -1.35
N GLY A 32 -4.14 9.28 -2.14
CA GLY A 32 -4.03 10.73 -1.91
C GLY A 32 -5.38 11.45 -1.95
N ILE A 33 -6.22 11.10 -2.93
CA ILE A 33 -7.60 11.60 -3.03
C ILE A 33 -8.40 11.25 -1.78
N SER A 34 -8.31 10.01 -1.31
CA SER A 34 -9.07 9.56 -0.12
C SER A 34 -8.68 10.34 1.14
N GLY A 35 -7.39 10.67 1.30
CA GLY A 35 -6.90 11.48 2.41
C GLY A 35 -7.50 12.90 2.42
N PHE A 36 -7.72 13.50 1.24
CA PHE A 36 -8.34 14.80 1.10
C PHE A 36 -9.87 14.74 1.29
N LEU A 37 -10.50 13.69 0.75
CA LEU A 37 -11.96 13.55 0.79
C LEU A 37 -12.50 13.31 2.21
N THR A 38 -11.76 12.65 3.08
CA THR A 38 -12.24 12.34 4.43
C THR A 38 -12.64 13.61 5.21
N PRO A 39 -11.77 14.62 5.39
CA PRO A 39 -12.17 15.88 6.03
C PRO A 39 -13.23 16.64 5.23
N PHE A 40 -13.13 16.65 3.88
CA PHE A 40 -14.11 17.32 3.03
C PHE A 40 -15.52 16.76 3.22
N LEU A 41 -15.70 15.43 3.17
CA LEU A 41 -17.00 14.79 3.36
C LEU A 41 -17.52 14.95 4.78
N LYS A 42 -16.61 14.93 5.78
CA LYS A 42 -16.97 15.17 7.17
C LYS A 42 -17.66 16.54 7.34
N ASP A 43 -17.06 17.58 6.77
CA ASP A 43 -17.59 18.93 6.88
C ASP A 43 -18.81 19.15 5.97
N ALA A 44 -18.78 18.62 4.73
CA ALA A 44 -19.88 18.74 3.76
C ALA A 44 -21.19 18.07 4.20
N LEU A 45 -21.08 16.96 4.93
CA LEU A 45 -22.22 16.13 5.35
C LEU A 45 -22.48 16.20 6.85
N ASN A 46 -21.74 17.07 7.59
CA ASN A 46 -21.80 17.20 9.06
C ASN A 46 -21.64 15.84 9.77
N LEU A 47 -20.68 15.02 9.31
CA LEU A 47 -20.45 13.70 9.87
C LEU A 47 -19.81 13.78 11.26
N SER A 48 -20.19 12.88 12.14
CA SER A 48 -19.47 12.64 13.38
C SER A 48 -18.05 12.11 13.10
N VAL A 49 -17.17 12.18 14.09
CA VAL A 49 -15.82 11.61 14.00
C VAL A 49 -15.90 10.12 13.67
N THR A 50 -16.79 9.38 14.33
CA THR A 50 -16.97 7.94 14.09
C THR A 50 -17.43 7.65 12.65
N GLU A 51 -18.36 8.42 12.11
CA GLU A 51 -18.80 8.26 10.72
C GLU A 51 -17.69 8.56 9.72
N SER A 52 -16.82 9.52 10.00
CA SER A 52 -15.69 9.81 9.12
C SER A 52 -14.70 8.64 8.98
N TYR A 53 -14.56 7.78 9.99
CA TYR A 53 -13.77 6.56 9.89
C TYR A 53 -14.37 5.52 8.93
N LEU A 54 -15.69 5.56 8.66
CA LEU A 54 -16.30 4.67 7.68
C LEU A 54 -15.78 4.93 6.25
N VAL A 55 -15.31 6.14 5.95
CA VAL A 55 -14.67 6.47 4.67
C VAL A 55 -13.43 5.59 4.45
N THR A 56 -12.56 5.52 5.43
CA THR A 56 -11.37 4.65 5.39
C THR A 56 -11.75 3.17 5.44
N ALA A 57 -12.70 2.80 6.30
CA ALA A 57 -13.18 1.43 6.42
C ALA A 57 -13.78 0.89 5.12
N ALA A 58 -14.52 1.72 4.37
CA ALA A 58 -15.09 1.32 3.08
C ALA A 58 -14.02 0.93 2.06
N ILE A 59 -12.92 1.69 1.99
CA ILE A 59 -11.81 1.40 1.07
C ILE A 59 -11.08 0.12 1.49
N PHE A 60 -10.72 0.00 2.77
CA PHE A 60 -9.94 -1.13 3.26
C PHE A 60 -10.73 -2.44 3.33
N SER A 61 -12.05 -2.37 3.55
CA SER A 61 -12.91 -3.56 3.51
C SER A 61 -12.91 -4.24 2.14
N ALA A 62 -12.74 -3.48 1.06
CA ALA A 62 -12.64 -4.03 -0.29
C ALA A 62 -11.44 -4.98 -0.45
N PHE A 63 -10.31 -4.71 0.21
CA PHE A 63 -9.15 -5.60 0.17
C PHE A 63 -9.43 -6.96 0.80
N VAL A 64 -10.19 -7.00 1.88
CA VAL A 64 -10.58 -8.24 2.55
C VAL A 64 -11.64 -8.98 1.75
N VAL A 65 -12.71 -8.28 1.36
CA VAL A 65 -13.87 -8.90 0.69
C VAL A 65 -13.52 -9.37 -0.72
N PHE A 66 -12.74 -8.57 -1.46
CA PHE A 66 -12.44 -8.86 -2.86
C PHE A 66 -11.05 -9.46 -3.09
N GLY A 67 -10.22 -9.61 -2.08
CA GLY A 67 -8.89 -10.19 -2.22
C GLY A 67 -8.93 -11.59 -2.84
N ALA A 68 -9.68 -12.53 -2.29
CA ALA A 68 -9.81 -13.87 -2.84
C ALA A 68 -10.47 -13.91 -4.24
N PRO A 69 -11.59 -13.19 -4.50
CA PRO A 69 -12.12 -13.02 -5.85
C PRO A 69 -11.12 -12.46 -6.87
N ALA A 70 -10.27 -11.52 -6.47
CA ALA A 70 -9.24 -10.95 -7.35
C ALA A 70 -8.29 -12.04 -7.88
N GLY A 71 -7.84 -12.95 -7.01
CA GLY A 71 -7.00 -14.07 -7.43
C GLY A 71 -7.69 -15.01 -8.43
N TRP A 72 -8.99 -15.23 -8.27
CA TRP A 72 -9.78 -16.02 -9.24
C TRP A 72 -9.88 -15.31 -10.60
N VAL A 73 -10.14 -14.00 -10.61
CA VAL A 73 -10.16 -13.20 -11.85
C VAL A 73 -8.81 -13.28 -12.55
N ILE A 74 -7.70 -13.07 -11.83
CA ILE A 74 -6.35 -13.11 -12.41
C ILE A 74 -6.03 -14.50 -12.99
N LYS A 75 -6.44 -15.57 -12.33
CA LYS A 75 -6.28 -16.94 -12.86
C LYS A 75 -7.02 -17.13 -14.17
N LYS A 76 -8.22 -16.56 -14.29
CA LYS A 76 -9.09 -16.75 -15.46
C LYS A 76 -8.67 -15.92 -16.67
N VAL A 77 -8.29 -14.67 -16.47
CA VAL A 77 -8.05 -13.71 -17.56
C VAL A 77 -6.59 -13.25 -17.69
N GLY A 78 -5.70 -13.61 -16.77
CA GLY A 78 -4.30 -13.20 -16.74
C GLY A 78 -4.09 -11.82 -16.10
N TYR A 79 -2.80 -11.41 -15.98
CA TYR A 79 -2.44 -10.17 -15.30
C TYR A 79 -2.89 -8.92 -16.07
N LYS A 80 -2.59 -8.85 -17.38
CA LYS A 80 -2.90 -7.69 -18.22
C LYS A 80 -4.40 -7.38 -18.26
N MET A 81 -5.22 -8.39 -18.51
CA MET A 81 -6.68 -8.20 -18.57
C MET A 81 -7.27 -7.87 -17.20
N SER A 82 -6.71 -8.40 -16.12
CA SER A 82 -7.13 -8.03 -14.77
C SER A 82 -6.85 -6.57 -14.44
N MET A 83 -5.69 -6.02 -14.86
CA MET A 83 -5.37 -4.60 -14.73
C MET A 83 -6.35 -3.73 -15.51
N LEU A 84 -6.71 -4.14 -16.73
CA LEU A 84 -7.72 -3.45 -17.56
C LEU A 84 -9.08 -3.43 -16.86
N ILE A 85 -9.58 -4.57 -16.39
CA ILE A 85 -10.85 -4.70 -15.67
C ILE A 85 -10.84 -3.84 -14.42
N ALA A 86 -9.71 -3.80 -13.70
CA ALA A 86 -9.55 -2.98 -12.50
C ALA A 86 -9.82 -1.49 -12.78
N PHE A 87 -9.32 -0.95 -13.89
CA PHE A 87 -9.57 0.44 -14.27
C PHE A 87 -11.03 0.75 -14.49
N PHE A 88 -11.77 -0.13 -15.15
CA PHE A 88 -13.21 0.07 -15.37
C PHE A 88 -14.01 -0.04 -14.05
N ILE A 89 -13.62 -0.93 -13.15
CA ILE A 89 -14.24 -1.00 -11.82
C ILE A 89 -13.93 0.28 -11.02
N MET A 90 -12.68 0.76 -11.04
CA MET A 90 -12.31 2.02 -10.40
C MET A 90 -13.08 3.20 -11.00
N ALA A 91 -13.23 3.26 -12.34
CA ALA A 91 -14.00 4.29 -13.02
C ALA A 91 -15.47 4.27 -12.58
N LEU A 92 -16.07 3.06 -12.43
CA LEU A 92 -17.42 2.90 -11.89
C LEU A 92 -17.51 3.42 -10.45
N GLY A 93 -16.53 3.17 -9.60
CA GLY A 93 -16.48 3.76 -8.26
C GLY A 93 -16.41 5.29 -8.31
N MET A 94 -15.55 5.86 -9.16
CA MET A 94 -15.38 7.31 -9.24
C MET A 94 -16.60 8.03 -9.82
N ILE A 95 -17.28 7.47 -10.81
CA ILE A 95 -18.49 8.10 -11.37
C ILE A 95 -19.65 8.14 -10.36
N LEU A 96 -19.71 7.18 -9.43
CA LEU A 96 -20.73 7.15 -8.38
C LEU A 96 -20.61 8.29 -7.36
N PHE A 97 -19.45 8.98 -7.29
CA PHE A 97 -19.32 10.20 -6.50
C PHE A 97 -20.25 11.32 -6.98
N VAL A 98 -20.56 11.36 -8.27
CA VAL A 98 -21.43 12.40 -8.84
C VAL A 98 -22.88 12.29 -8.31
N PRO A 99 -23.59 11.17 -8.47
CA PRO A 99 -24.92 11.03 -7.88
C PRO A 99 -24.89 11.09 -6.34
N SER A 100 -23.84 10.61 -5.68
CA SER A 100 -23.73 10.72 -4.22
C SER A 100 -23.65 12.16 -3.75
N ALA A 101 -22.94 13.02 -4.48
CA ALA A 101 -22.86 14.46 -4.20
C ALA A 101 -24.22 15.16 -4.46
N ASN A 102 -24.85 14.86 -5.60
CA ASN A 102 -26.15 15.46 -5.97
C ASN A 102 -27.26 15.09 -4.99
N MET A 103 -27.22 13.87 -4.42
CA MET A 103 -28.20 13.38 -3.45
C MET A 103 -27.78 13.65 -2.00
N ALA A 104 -26.61 14.23 -1.76
CA ALA A 104 -26.00 14.39 -0.43
C ALA A 104 -26.02 13.08 0.39
N SER A 105 -25.82 11.94 -0.28
CA SER A 105 -26.01 10.62 0.31
C SER A 105 -24.70 9.99 0.75
N PHE A 106 -24.43 9.98 2.04
CA PHE A 106 -23.25 9.34 2.61
C PHE A 106 -23.15 7.83 2.30
N PRO A 107 -24.24 7.02 2.38
CA PRO A 107 -24.17 5.61 1.98
C PRO A 107 -23.73 5.40 0.53
N ILE A 108 -24.13 6.26 -0.41
CA ILE A 108 -23.70 6.15 -1.82
C ILE A 108 -22.21 6.53 -1.94
N PHE A 109 -21.70 7.51 -1.18
CA PHE A 109 -20.28 7.80 -1.10
C PHE A 109 -19.49 6.58 -0.59
N LEU A 110 -19.95 5.91 0.46
CA LEU A 110 -19.31 4.69 0.97
C LEU A 110 -19.31 3.57 -0.08
N LEU A 111 -20.40 3.39 -0.80
CA LEU A 111 -20.50 2.42 -1.90
C LEU A 111 -19.52 2.76 -3.04
N ALA A 112 -19.41 4.04 -3.41
CA ALA A 112 -18.48 4.52 -4.41
C ALA A 112 -17.02 4.21 -4.03
N LEU A 113 -16.64 4.49 -2.78
CA LEU A 113 -15.34 4.17 -2.22
C LEU A 113 -15.06 2.67 -2.18
N PHE A 114 -16.05 1.88 -1.78
CA PHE A 114 -15.93 0.42 -1.74
C PHE A 114 -15.73 -0.18 -3.14
N ILE A 115 -16.51 0.27 -4.15
CA ILE A 115 -16.36 -0.19 -5.54
C ILE A 115 -14.99 0.25 -6.10
N GLY A 116 -14.57 1.49 -5.86
CA GLY A 116 -13.23 1.96 -6.22
C GLY A 116 -12.13 1.11 -5.55
N GLY A 117 -12.35 0.73 -4.29
CA GLY A 117 -11.51 -0.17 -3.53
C GLY A 117 -11.43 -1.59 -4.12
N ILE A 118 -12.54 -2.13 -4.64
CA ILE A 118 -12.55 -3.42 -5.38
C ILE A 118 -11.62 -3.34 -6.60
N GLY A 119 -11.74 -2.27 -7.41
CA GLY A 119 -10.87 -2.05 -8.56
C GLY A 119 -9.41 -1.94 -8.15
N ASN A 120 -9.12 -1.18 -7.09
CA ASN A 120 -7.76 -1.03 -6.55
C ASN A 120 -7.21 -2.37 -6.02
N THR A 121 -8.03 -3.20 -5.37
CA THR A 121 -7.66 -4.54 -4.91
C THR A 121 -7.23 -5.42 -6.08
N LEU A 122 -8.02 -5.46 -7.16
CA LEU A 122 -7.71 -6.23 -8.36
C LEU A 122 -6.44 -5.71 -9.05
N LEU A 123 -6.27 -4.37 -9.13
CA LEU A 123 -5.09 -3.76 -9.70
C LEU A 123 -3.84 -4.15 -8.92
N GLN A 124 -3.86 -4.04 -7.60
CA GLN A 124 -2.71 -4.38 -6.76
C GLN A 124 -2.39 -5.87 -6.75
N ALA A 125 -3.41 -6.73 -6.74
CA ALA A 125 -3.22 -8.19 -6.84
C ALA A 125 -2.59 -8.61 -8.18
N SER A 126 -2.76 -7.79 -9.23
CA SER A 126 -2.20 -8.05 -10.55
C SER A 126 -0.82 -7.41 -10.74
N VAL A 127 -0.65 -6.15 -10.35
CA VAL A 127 0.55 -5.37 -10.68
C VAL A 127 1.74 -5.70 -9.79
N ASN A 128 1.52 -6.01 -8.51
CA ASN A 128 2.62 -6.33 -7.59
C ASN A 128 3.39 -7.61 -7.99
N PRO A 129 2.72 -8.77 -8.24
CA PRO A 129 3.44 -9.93 -8.74
C PRO A 129 4.02 -9.68 -10.13
N TYR A 130 3.35 -8.93 -11.00
CA TYR A 130 3.85 -8.60 -12.32
C TYR A 130 5.22 -7.91 -12.26
N VAL A 131 5.41 -6.91 -11.38
CA VAL A 131 6.70 -6.23 -11.18
C VAL A 131 7.78 -7.18 -10.69
N THR A 132 7.43 -8.14 -9.83
CA THR A 132 8.41 -9.09 -9.31
C THR A 132 8.85 -10.12 -10.34
N ILE A 133 7.94 -10.51 -11.26
CA ILE A 133 8.20 -11.54 -12.29
C ILE A 133 8.93 -10.96 -13.51
N ILE A 134 8.74 -9.68 -13.84
CA ILE A 134 9.20 -9.05 -15.08
C ILE A 134 10.71 -8.84 -15.17
N GLY A 135 11.52 -9.41 -14.35
CA GLY A 135 12.97 -9.26 -14.40
C GLY A 135 13.68 -10.14 -13.40
N PRO A 136 15.01 -9.98 -13.25
CA PRO A 136 15.79 -10.79 -12.32
C PRO A 136 15.25 -10.71 -10.89
N HIS A 137 15.18 -11.84 -10.21
CA HIS A 137 14.65 -11.93 -8.83
C HIS A 137 15.43 -11.05 -7.85
N GLU A 138 16.76 -10.97 -8.01
CA GLU A 138 17.65 -10.20 -7.15
C GLU A 138 17.39 -8.70 -7.18
N SER A 139 16.83 -8.18 -8.27
CA SER A 139 16.48 -6.76 -8.45
C SER A 139 14.99 -6.47 -8.26
N ALA A 140 14.20 -7.44 -7.79
CA ALA A 140 12.76 -7.26 -7.61
C ALA A 140 12.45 -6.13 -6.61
N ALA A 141 13.15 -6.09 -5.47
CA ALA A 141 12.97 -5.02 -4.48
C ALA A 141 13.35 -3.64 -5.04
N MET A 142 14.38 -3.52 -5.87
CA MET A 142 14.74 -2.26 -6.54
C MET A 142 13.63 -1.80 -7.47
N ARG A 143 13.06 -2.69 -8.29
CA ARG A 143 11.91 -2.34 -9.16
C ARG A 143 10.72 -1.89 -8.34
N MET A 144 10.44 -2.56 -7.22
CA MET A 144 9.36 -2.16 -6.31
C MET A 144 9.64 -0.80 -5.65
N CYS A 145 10.89 -0.45 -5.34
CA CYS A 145 11.25 0.88 -4.85
C CYS A 145 10.98 1.96 -5.91
N LEU A 146 11.29 1.71 -7.19
CA LEU A 146 10.91 2.60 -8.29
C LEU A 146 9.39 2.82 -8.35
N MET A 147 8.62 1.74 -8.20
CA MET A 147 7.14 1.82 -8.12
C MET A 147 6.69 2.60 -6.90
N GLY A 148 7.37 2.44 -5.75
CA GLY A 148 7.12 3.20 -4.54
C GLY A 148 7.30 4.70 -4.72
N ILE A 149 8.34 5.12 -5.46
CA ILE A 149 8.55 6.55 -5.81
C ILE A 149 7.35 7.08 -6.60
N MET A 150 6.90 6.37 -7.63
CA MET A 150 5.74 6.76 -8.44
C MET A 150 4.46 6.84 -7.60
N ASN A 151 4.27 5.88 -6.72
CA ASN A 151 3.12 5.82 -5.81
C ASN A 151 3.10 7.02 -4.84
N LYS A 152 4.21 7.34 -4.18
CA LYS A 152 4.27 8.44 -3.20
C LYS A 152 4.19 9.82 -3.86
N LEU A 153 4.78 9.98 -5.05
CA LEU A 153 4.63 11.18 -5.84
C LEU A 153 3.16 11.45 -6.17
N ALA A 154 2.44 10.43 -6.62
CA ALA A 154 1.02 10.52 -6.96
C ALA A 154 0.15 10.76 -5.72
N TRP A 155 0.47 10.12 -4.61
CA TRP A 155 -0.24 10.33 -3.35
C TRP A 155 -0.18 11.79 -2.88
N TRP A 156 0.97 12.45 -3.10
CA TRP A 156 1.14 13.86 -2.83
C TRP A 156 0.39 14.75 -3.83
N MET A 157 0.31 14.34 -5.11
CA MET A 157 -0.40 15.06 -6.15
C MET A 157 -1.94 14.97 -6.05
N GLY A 158 -2.49 13.91 -5.46
CA GLY A 158 -3.94 13.72 -5.32
C GLY A 158 -4.65 14.87 -4.59
N PRO A 159 -4.24 15.27 -3.38
CA PRO A 159 -4.77 16.43 -2.68
C PRO A 159 -4.60 17.74 -3.45
N LEU A 160 -3.45 17.93 -4.13
CA LEU A 160 -3.21 19.14 -4.95
C LEU A 160 -4.20 19.21 -6.12
N PHE A 161 -4.44 18.10 -6.78
CA PHE A 161 -5.43 18.03 -7.86
C PHE A 161 -6.84 18.37 -7.36
N LEU A 162 -7.29 17.75 -6.27
CA LEU A 162 -8.62 18.05 -5.73
C LEU A 162 -8.72 19.49 -5.23
N GLY A 163 -7.66 20.02 -4.63
CA GLY A 163 -7.60 21.41 -4.15
C GLY A 163 -7.74 22.47 -5.24
N LEU A 164 -7.60 22.10 -6.54
CA LEU A 164 -7.92 22.98 -7.66
C LEU A 164 -9.42 23.19 -7.87
N PHE A 165 -10.25 22.26 -7.36
CA PHE A 165 -11.69 22.23 -7.61
C PHE A 165 -12.52 22.31 -6.33
N LEU A 166 -11.99 21.82 -5.20
CA LEU A 166 -12.67 21.72 -3.91
C LEU A 166 -12.09 22.72 -2.93
N ASP A 167 -12.94 23.59 -2.37
CA ASP A 167 -12.55 24.55 -1.33
C ASP A 167 -12.87 23.97 0.06
N LEU A 168 -11.84 23.69 0.86
CA LEU A 168 -11.99 23.23 2.25
C LEU A 168 -12.49 24.34 3.20
N LYS A 169 -12.42 25.63 2.79
CA LYS A 169 -12.94 26.76 3.59
C LYS A 169 -14.40 27.03 3.28
N ASN A 170 -14.86 26.67 2.08
CA ASN A 170 -16.26 26.82 1.64
C ASN A 170 -16.74 25.53 1.00
N VAL A 171 -16.96 24.53 1.83
CA VAL A 171 -17.24 23.14 1.41
C VAL A 171 -18.64 23.05 0.76
N GLN A 172 -18.68 22.69 -0.51
CA GLN A 172 -19.91 22.47 -1.28
C GLN A 172 -19.86 21.15 -2.05
N LEU A 173 -20.86 20.29 -1.81
CA LEU A 173 -20.95 19.00 -2.50
C LEU A 173 -21.06 19.11 -4.03
N SER A 174 -21.62 20.21 -4.55
CA SER A 174 -21.69 20.46 -5.99
C SER A 174 -20.34 20.53 -6.68
N GLN A 175 -19.28 20.93 -5.96
CA GLN A 175 -17.91 21.00 -6.47
C GLN A 175 -17.32 19.61 -6.76
N VAL A 176 -17.84 18.55 -6.14
CA VAL A 176 -17.31 17.17 -6.28
C VAL A 176 -17.50 16.63 -7.70
N SER A 177 -18.59 16.97 -8.38
CA SER A 177 -18.96 16.35 -9.65
C SER A 177 -17.90 16.52 -10.74
N PHE A 178 -17.38 17.72 -10.92
CA PHE A 178 -16.45 18.02 -12.02
C PHE A 178 -15.12 17.29 -11.94
N PRO A 179 -14.36 17.32 -10.81
CA PRO A 179 -13.10 16.58 -10.71
C PRO A 179 -13.31 15.06 -10.82
N PHE A 180 -14.45 14.53 -10.36
CA PHE A 180 -14.72 13.09 -10.48
C PHE A 180 -15.12 12.66 -11.88
N TYR A 181 -15.73 13.52 -12.70
CA TYR A 181 -15.84 13.27 -14.15
C TYR A 181 -14.47 13.17 -14.82
N ILE A 182 -13.54 14.08 -14.48
CA ILE A 182 -12.16 14.04 -15.02
C ILE A 182 -11.46 12.74 -14.63
N VAL A 183 -11.48 12.38 -13.34
CA VAL A 183 -10.85 11.14 -12.84
C VAL A 183 -11.44 9.91 -13.50
N THR A 184 -12.78 9.85 -13.63
CA THR A 184 -13.47 8.77 -14.34
C THR A 184 -13.01 8.67 -15.80
N GLY A 185 -12.95 9.79 -16.51
CA GLY A 185 -12.49 9.84 -17.89
C GLY A 185 -11.05 9.35 -18.05
N ILE A 186 -10.16 9.76 -17.15
CA ILE A 186 -8.76 9.29 -17.12
C ILE A 186 -8.69 7.78 -16.88
N LEU A 187 -9.44 7.24 -15.93
CA LEU A 187 -9.45 5.81 -15.63
C LEU A 187 -9.99 4.99 -16.81
N VAL A 188 -11.05 5.45 -17.47
CA VAL A 188 -11.56 4.81 -18.69
C VAL A 188 -10.52 4.84 -19.81
N ALA A 189 -9.86 5.98 -20.04
CA ALA A 189 -8.81 6.12 -21.03
C ALA A 189 -7.62 5.20 -20.74
N LEU A 190 -7.20 5.08 -19.48
CA LEU A 190 -6.17 4.14 -19.07
C LEU A 190 -6.59 2.68 -19.23
N GLY A 191 -7.85 2.35 -18.96
CA GLY A 191 -8.40 1.02 -19.23
C GLY A 191 -8.32 0.67 -20.72
N ILE A 192 -8.72 1.60 -21.61
CA ILE A 192 -8.61 1.44 -23.06
C ILE A 192 -7.13 1.34 -23.48
N PHE A 193 -6.27 2.21 -22.94
CA PHE A 193 -4.83 2.15 -23.20
C PHE A 193 -4.25 0.80 -22.81
N MET A 194 -4.64 0.21 -21.67
CA MET A 194 -4.17 -1.09 -21.23
C MET A 194 -4.50 -2.22 -22.21
N TYR A 195 -5.60 -2.13 -22.94
CA TYR A 195 -5.92 -3.10 -24.00
C TYR A 195 -4.85 -3.12 -25.08
N PHE A 196 -4.40 -1.95 -25.53
CA PHE A 196 -3.39 -1.80 -26.59
C PHE A 196 -1.95 -1.82 -26.08
N ALA A 197 -1.75 -1.66 -24.75
CA ALA A 197 -0.42 -1.57 -24.17
C ALA A 197 0.45 -2.79 -24.50
N PRO A 198 1.73 -2.61 -24.84
CA PRO A 198 2.67 -3.69 -25.15
C PRO A 198 3.16 -4.41 -23.88
N LEU A 199 2.20 -4.82 -23.02
CA LEU A 199 2.48 -5.63 -21.84
C LEU A 199 2.38 -7.11 -22.19
N PRO A 200 3.49 -7.88 -22.11
CA PRO A 200 3.42 -9.31 -22.29
C PRO A 200 2.68 -9.95 -21.10
N GLU A 201 1.92 -11.00 -21.36
CA GLU A 201 1.46 -11.85 -20.28
C GLU A 201 2.67 -12.61 -19.70
N VAL A 202 2.85 -12.51 -18.39
CA VAL A 202 3.96 -13.14 -17.68
C VAL A 202 3.46 -14.27 -16.80
N LYS A 203 4.32 -15.24 -16.58
CA LYS A 203 4.08 -16.36 -15.68
C LYS A 203 5.23 -16.48 -14.70
N ALA A 204 4.92 -16.78 -13.46
CA ALA A 204 5.93 -17.08 -12.47
C ALA A 204 6.60 -18.44 -12.77
N ALA A 205 7.81 -18.64 -12.27
CA ALA A 205 8.46 -19.95 -12.33
C ALA A 205 7.58 -21.00 -11.65
N GLY A 206 7.38 -22.12 -12.32
CA GLY A 206 6.53 -23.22 -11.84
C GLY A 206 5.02 -22.94 -11.88
N GLU A 207 4.57 -21.90 -12.57
CA GLU A 207 3.15 -21.61 -12.75
C GLU A 207 2.51 -22.54 -13.79
N ASP A 208 3.27 -22.99 -14.79
CA ASP A 208 2.86 -24.02 -15.74
C ASP A 208 3.19 -25.42 -15.18
N GLU A 209 2.27 -26.37 -15.30
CA GLU A 209 2.46 -27.76 -14.84
C GLU A 209 3.60 -28.48 -15.58
N SER A 210 3.99 -28.01 -16.76
CA SER A 210 5.11 -28.52 -17.56
C SER A 210 6.47 -27.92 -17.20
N ASP A 211 6.52 -27.00 -16.23
CA ASP A 211 7.76 -26.35 -15.82
C ASP A 211 8.47 -27.18 -14.74
N GLU A 212 9.66 -27.72 -15.04
CA GLU A 212 10.50 -28.52 -14.13
C GLU A 212 11.37 -27.65 -13.21
N SER A 213 10.93 -26.41 -12.88
CA SER A 213 11.65 -25.53 -11.98
C SER A 213 11.61 -26.00 -10.52
N SER A 214 12.54 -25.50 -9.71
CA SER A 214 12.52 -25.73 -8.25
C SER A 214 11.22 -25.26 -7.59
N ALA A 215 10.60 -24.19 -8.14
CA ALA A 215 9.30 -23.70 -7.72
C ALA A 215 8.17 -24.71 -7.98
N SER A 216 8.19 -25.39 -9.13
CA SER A 216 7.29 -26.52 -9.42
C SER A 216 7.47 -27.64 -8.43
N ALA A 217 8.71 -28.03 -8.15
CA ALA A 217 9.02 -29.12 -7.20
C ALA A 217 8.52 -28.80 -5.79
N TYR A 218 8.69 -27.56 -5.30
CA TYR A 218 8.18 -27.16 -3.99
C TYR A 218 6.65 -27.09 -3.94
N ALA A 219 6.00 -26.70 -5.03
CA ALA A 219 4.55 -26.66 -5.15
C ALA A 219 3.92 -28.03 -5.45
N ALA A 220 4.72 -29.02 -5.88
CA ALA A 220 4.27 -30.37 -6.18
C ALA A 220 3.66 -31.05 -4.95
N GLY A 221 2.56 -31.76 -5.15
CA GLY A 221 1.85 -32.45 -4.06
C GLY A 221 1.05 -31.53 -3.13
N LYS A 222 1.18 -30.20 -3.23
CA LYS A 222 0.34 -29.27 -2.46
C LYS A 222 -0.98 -29.01 -3.18
N THR A 223 -2.06 -28.95 -2.40
CA THR A 223 -3.43 -28.76 -2.89
C THR A 223 -3.98 -27.38 -2.58
N SER A 224 -3.35 -26.65 -1.63
CA SER A 224 -3.82 -25.35 -1.16
C SER A 224 -2.67 -24.36 -0.95
N VAL A 225 -2.93 -23.08 -1.22
CA VAL A 225 -2.03 -21.96 -0.93
C VAL A 225 -1.73 -21.85 0.57
N PHE A 226 -2.61 -22.31 1.43
CA PHE A 226 -2.41 -22.32 2.88
C PHE A 226 -1.34 -23.34 3.35
N GLN A 227 -0.90 -24.23 2.48
CA GLN A 227 0.23 -25.12 2.74
C GLN A 227 1.60 -24.50 2.45
N MET A 228 1.63 -23.19 2.23
CA MET A 228 2.83 -22.38 1.94
C MET A 228 3.18 -21.50 3.17
N PRO A 229 3.91 -22.01 4.17
CA PRO A 229 4.10 -21.30 5.44
C PRO A 229 4.85 -19.98 5.28
N HIS A 230 5.86 -19.90 4.37
CA HIS A 230 6.58 -18.64 4.11
C HIS A 230 5.66 -17.55 3.55
N LEU A 231 4.63 -17.92 2.76
CA LEU A 231 3.62 -17.00 2.26
C LEU A 231 2.72 -16.51 3.42
N LEU A 232 2.23 -17.39 4.28
CA LEU A 232 1.36 -17.00 5.39
C LEU A 232 2.08 -16.06 6.36
N LEU A 233 3.34 -16.34 6.67
CA LEU A 233 4.19 -15.44 7.44
C LEU A 233 4.44 -14.11 6.67
N GLY A 234 4.57 -14.17 5.36
CA GLY A 234 4.68 -13.00 4.49
C GLY A 234 3.42 -12.13 4.48
N VAL A 235 2.23 -12.75 4.48
CA VAL A 235 0.95 -12.04 4.61
C VAL A 235 0.86 -11.31 5.96
N LEU A 236 1.25 -11.97 7.06
CA LEU A 236 1.30 -11.33 8.36
C LEU A 236 2.36 -10.23 8.43
N ALA A 237 3.55 -10.45 7.83
CA ALA A 237 4.59 -9.43 7.75
C ALA A 237 4.12 -8.21 6.95
N LEU A 238 3.41 -8.43 5.84
CA LEU A 238 2.84 -7.35 5.03
C LEU A 238 1.72 -6.60 5.78
N PHE A 239 0.85 -7.32 6.48
CA PHE A 239 -0.19 -6.73 7.33
C PHE A 239 0.42 -5.79 8.38
N LEU A 240 1.40 -6.28 9.12
CA LEU A 240 2.10 -5.48 10.13
C LEU A 240 2.85 -4.31 9.49
N TYR A 241 3.51 -4.55 8.35
CA TYR A 241 4.24 -3.52 7.62
C TYR A 241 3.32 -2.38 7.17
N VAL A 242 2.19 -2.69 6.51
CA VAL A 242 1.26 -1.63 6.04
C VAL A 242 0.69 -0.85 7.23
N GLY A 243 0.48 -1.52 8.35
CA GLY A 243 0.08 -0.87 9.59
C GLY A 243 1.12 0.11 10.12
N VAL A 244 2.39 -0.30 10.24
CA VAL A 244 3.46 0.61 10.70
C VAL A 244 3.86 1.64 9.66
N GLU A 245 3.51 1.45 8.38
CA GLU A 245 3.67 2.45 7.33
C GLU A 245 2.65 3.58 7.45
N THR A 246 1.39 3.24 7.68
CA THR A 246 0.29 4.22 7.72
C THR A 246 0.21 4.95 9.05
N LEU A 247 0.57 4.29 10.14
CA LEU A 247 0.46 4.85 11.49
C LEU A 247 1.23 6.15 11.72
N PRO A 248 2.50 6.32 11.32
CA PRO A 248 3.21 7.60 11.47
C PRO A 248 2.52 8.75 10.74
N MET A 249 1.99 8.48 9.54
CA MET A 249 1.27 9.47 8.75
C MET A 249 -0.05 9.88 9.38
N ALA A 250 -0.75 8.92 10.00
CA ALA A 250 -2.01 9.16 10.69
C ALA A 250 -1.82 9.91 12.03
N SER A 251 -0.70 9.69 12.72
CA SER A 251 -0.50 10.14 14.11
C SER A 251 0.37 11.39 14.25
N ILE A 252 1.22 11.71 13.26
CA ILE A 252 2.25 12.78 13.40
C ILE A 252 1.66 14.15 13.73
N ILE A 253 0.53 14.53 13.15
CA ILE A 253 -0.12 15.83 13.42
C ILE A 253 -0.64 15.86 14.85
N GLY A 254 -1.35 14.80 15.28
CA GLY A 254 -1.86 14.68 16.64
C GLY A 254 -0.75 14.70 17.67
N PHE A 255 0.33 13.94 17.43
CA PHE A 255 1.51 13.91 18.29
C PHE A 255 2.20 15.28 18.34
N ALA A 256 2.40 15.94 17.19
CA ALA A 256 2.98 17.29 17.16
C ALA A 256 2.17 18.31 17.96
N LYS A 257 0.84 18.24 17.91
CA LYS A 257 -0.05 19.08 18.72
C LYS A 257 0.16 18.89 20.23
N THR A 258 0.47 17.66 20.67
CA THR A 258 0.76 17.41 22.09
C THR A 258 2.16 17.85 22.51
N VAL A 259 3.16 17.75 21.62
CA VAL A 259 4.54 18.18 21.88
C VAL A 259 4.63 19.71 22.00
N PHE A 260 3.87 20.43 21.18
CA PHE A 260 3.88 21.90 21.15
C PHE A 260 2.57 22.47 21.71
N SER A 261 2.22 22.09 22.94
CA SER A 261 0.95 22.41 23.59
C SER A 261 0.64 23.91 23.71
N GLU A 262 1.61 24.80 23.52
CA GLU A 262 1.42 26.25 23.50
C GLU A 262 2.09 26.88 22.26
N GLY A 263 1.27 27.31 21.29
CA GLY A 263 1.70 28.32 20.32
C GLY A 263 2.33 27.84 19.02
N MET A 264 2.20 26.57 18.62
CA MET A 264 2.68 26.18 17.30
C MET A 264 1.75 26.64 16.18
N ALA A 265 2.27 27.53 15.32
CA ALA A 265 1.48 28.14 14.26
C ALA A 265 0.97 27.16 13.18
N ASN A 266 1.61 25.98 13.00
CA ASN A 266 1.21 25.01 11.95
C ASN A 266 1.67 23.56 12.22
N PRO A 267 1.03 22.81 13.14
CA PRO A 267 1.36 21.39 13.36
C PRO A 267 1.05 20.51 12.14
N GLU A 268 0.13 20.92 11.27
CA GLU A 268 -0.22 20.22 10.03
C GLU A 268 0.95 20.20 9.04
N GLY A 269 1.87 21.13 9.15
CA GLY A 269 3.12 21.18 8.37
C GLY A 269 4.00 19.94 8.55
N TYR A 270 3.84 19.20 9.66
CA TYR A 270 4.60 17.95 9.90
C TYR A 270 4.11 16.76 9.05
N ALA A 271 2.89 16.79 8.53
CA ALA A 271 2.34 15.69 7.71
C ALA A 271 3.22 15.33 6.51
N LYS A 272 3.96 16.29 5.95
CA LYS A 272 4.83 16.09 4.78
C LYS A 272 6.13 15.33 5.10
N TYR A 273 6.59 15.30 6.35
CA TYR A 273 7.94 14.81 6.67
C TYR A 273 8.05 13.28 6.59
N VAL A 274 7.03 12.53 7.03
CA VAL A 274 7.02 11.06 6.91
C VAL A 274 7.11 10.61 5.45
N PRO A 275 6.27 11.12 4.52
CA PRO A 275 6.42 10.83 3.08
C PRO A 275 7.78 11.21 2.51
N ILE A 276 8.39 12.32 2.95
CA ILE A 276 9.75 12.70 2.54
C ILE A 276 10.78 11.65 3.00
N GLY A 277 10.70 11.19 4.26
CA GLY A 277 11.53 10.11 4.77
C GLY A 277 11.40 8.84 3.93
N MET A 278 10.17 8.47 3.56
CA MET A 278 9.90 7.33 2.68
C MET A 278 10.51 7.53 1.29
N PHE A 279 10.35 8.71 0.70
CA PHE A 279 10.90 9.02 -0.62
C PHE A 279 12.43 8.86 -0.64
N VAL A 280 13.13 9.42 0.35
CA VAL A 280 14.58 9.26 0.52
C VAL A 280 14.97 7.78 0.61
N GLY A 281 14.22 6.99 1.38
CA GLY A 281 14.48 5.57 1.53
C GLY A 281 14.22 4.77 0.24
N TYR A 282 13.21 5.12 -0.56
CA TYR A 282 13.02 4.50 -1.87
C TYR A 282 14.17 4.79 -2.83
N VAL A 283 14.66 6.03 -2.87
CA VAL A 283 15.85 6.40 -3.67
C VAL A 283 17.05 5.59 -3.22
N PHE A 284 17.25 5.46 -1.90
CA PHE A 284 18.31 4.63 -1.33
C PHE A 284 18.18 3.17 -1.78
N GLY A 285 16.97 2.60 -1.74
CA GLY A 285 16.69 1.23 -2.19
C GLY A 285 17.03 1.02 -3.67
N VAL A 286 16.69 1.99 -4.54
CA VAL A 286 17.00 1.92 -5.97
C VAL A 286 18.52 1.90 -6.22
N ILE A 287 19.28 2.68 -5.46
CA ILE A 287 20.73 2.78 -5.62
C ILE A 287 21.45 1.54 -5.05
N MET A 288 21.01 1.08 -3.88
CA MET A 288 21.73 0.07 -3.11
C MET A 288 21.38 -1.37 -3.50
N ILE A 289 20.13 -1.65 -3.96
CA ILE A 289 19.69 -3.01 -4.27
C ILE A 289 19.76 -3.27 -5.78
N PRO A 290 20.29 -4.40 -6.24
CA PRO A 290 21.01 -5.43 -5.48
C PRO A 290 22.53 -5.19 -5.41
N LYS A 291 23.03 -4.08 -5.93
CA LYS A 291 24.47 -3.86 -6.20
C LYS A 291 25.33 -3.90 -4.92
N ILE A 292 24.84 -3.32 -3.84
CA ILE A 292 25.58 -3.16 -2.57
C ILE A 292 24.98 -4.08 -1.49
N ILE A 293 23.65 -4.19 -1.45
CA ILE A 293 22.95 -4.99 -0.45
C ILE A 293 21.88 -5.85 -1.11
N SER A 294 21.77 -7.11 -0.70
CA SER A 294 20.67 -7.97 -1.15
C SER A 294 19.33 -7.49 -0.59
N GLN A 295 18.23 -7.77 -1.32
CA GLN A 295 16.87 -7.41 -0.87
C GLN A 295 16.54 -7.95 0.53
N THR A 296 17.04 -9.14 0.89
CA THR A 296 16.83 -9.75 2.21
C THR A 296 17.58 -9.02 3.30
N ASN A 297 18.83 -8.64 3.02
CA ASN A 297 19.65 -7.89 3.98
C ASN A 297 19.12 -6.45 4.13
N ALA A 298 18.60 -5.86 3.05
CA ALA A 298 17.92 -4.58 3.10
C ALA A 298 16.67 -4.65 4.02
N LEU A 299 15.85 -5.69 3.90
CA LEU A 299 14.69 -5.88 4.81
C LEU A 299 15.13 -5.95 6.27
N LYS A 300 16.16 -6.74 6.58
CA LYS A 300 16.70 -6.85 7.96
C LYS A 300 17.22 -5.53 8.49
N LEU A 301 18.03 -4.83 7.69
CA LEU A 301 18.61 -3.53 8.07
C LEU A 301 17.50 -2.51 8.36
N PHE A 302 16.53 -2.40 7.46
CA PHE A 302 15.45 -1.43 7.60
C PHE A 302 14.48 -1.80 8.74
N ALA A 303 14.26 -3.09 9.02
CA ALA A 303 13.51 -3.52 10.20
C ALA A 303 14.23 -3.15 11.51
N VAL A 304 15.56 -3.27 11.55
CA VAL A 304 16.35 -2.82 12.72
C VAL A 304 16.29 -1.29 12.86
N ILE A 305 16.42 -0.53 11.76
CA ILE A 305 16.25 0.93 11.79
C ILE A 305 14.85 1.29 12.32
N GLY A 306 13.81 0.58 11.87
CA GLY A 306 12.43 0.75 12.36
C GLY A 306 12.30 0.50 13.86
N LEU A 307 12.94 -0.56 14.39
CA LEU A 307 12.97 -0.84 15.83
C LEU A 307 13.66 0.28 16.61
N ILE A 308 14.83 0.75 16.15
CA ILE A 308 15.57 1.83 16.81
C ILE A 308 14.74 3.12 16.78
N ALA A 309 14.18 3.48 15.62
CA ALA A 309 13.34 4.66 15.48
C ALA A 309 12.05 4.57 16.34
N SER A 310 11.49 3.36 16.49
CA SER A 310 10.34 3.12 17.38
C SER A 310 10.69 3.36 18.84
N LEU A 311 11.84 2.86 19.29
CA LEU A 311 12.33 3.15 20.65
C LEU A 311 12.60 4.65 20.80
N SER A 312 13.12 5.30 19.77
CA SER A 312 13.39 6.75 19.80
C SER A 312 12.09 7.55 19.97
N VAL A 313 11.00 7.24 19.25
CA VAL A 313 9.73 7.96 19.42
C VAL A 313 9.10 7.73 20.78
N ILE A 314 9.33 6.56 21.39
CA ILE A 314 8.80 6.20 22.73
C ILE A 314 9.53 6.97 23.84
N PHE A 315 10.85 7.16 23.72
CA PHE A 315 11.67 7.66 24.83
C PHE A 315 12.19 9.08 24.65
N LEU A 316 12.28 9.61 23.39
CA LEU A 316 12.77 10.94 23.16
C LEU A 316 11.66 11.99 23.34
N LEU A 317 12.04 13.13 23.94
CA LEU A 317 11.12 14.21 24.22
C LEU A 317 11.15 15.27 23.08
N GLY A 318 10.09 16.09 23.04
CA GLY A 318 9.99 17.23 22.14
C GLY A 318 10.04 16.86 20.67
N GLU A 319 10.68 17.71 19.86
CA GLU A 319 10.77 17.55 18.40
C GLU A 319 11.51 16.27 17.98
N MET A 320 12.45 15.77 18.80
CA MET A 320 13.20 14.55 18.48
C MET A 320 12.28 13.32 18.39
N GLY A 321 11.20 13.26 19.20
CA GLY A 321 10.16 12.25 19.05
C GLY A 321 9.44 12.36 17.69
N ILE A 322 9.15 13.58 17.23
CA ILE A 322 8.51 13.79 15.93
C ILE A 322 9.44 13.37 14.79
N TYR A 323 10.73 13.75 14.84
CA TYR A 323 11.71 13.33 13.81
C TYR A 323 11.93 11.82 13.81
N SER A 324 11.72 11.13 14.93
CA SER A 324 11.75 9.67 14.98
C SER A 324 10.65 9.04 14.11
N LEU A 325 9.47 9.66 13.99
CA LEU A 325 8.43 9.23 13.05
C LEU A 325 8.86 9.37 11.59
N VAL A 326 9.70 10.37 11.27
CA VAL A 326 10.28 10.52 9.92
C VAL A 326 11.29 9.39 9.64
N ALA A 327 12.10 9.03 10.64
CA ALA A 327 13.01 7.89 10.53
C ALA A 327 12.24 6.56 10.37
N ILE A 328 11.07 6.41 11.00
CA ILE A 328 10.16 5.29 10.77
C ILE A 328 9.67 5.31 9.30
N GLY A 329 9.32 6.47 8.76
CA GLY A 329 8.98 6.61 7.35
C GLY A 329 10.10 6.12 6.42
N PHE A 330 11.35 6.53 6.69
CA PHE A 330 12.53 6.04 5.97
C PHE A 330 12.65 4.51 6.07
N ALA A 331 12.52 3.95 7.29
CA ALA A 331 12.60 2.50 7.52
C ALA A 331 11.54 1.71 6.74
N ASN A 332 10.34 2.26 6.59
CA ASN A 332 9.24 1.59 5.89
C ASN A 332 9.42 1.51 4.38
N SER A 333 10.21 2.38 3.76
CA SER A 333 10.29 2.54 2.31
C SER A 333 10.64 1.27 1.53
N ILE A 334 11.59 0.47 2.01
CA ILE A 334 12.08 -0.73 1.32
C ILE A 334 11.24 -1.97 1.63
N MET A 335 10.51 -1.98 2.75
CA MET A 335 9.88 -3.20 3.28
C MET A 335 8.84 -3.80 2.33
N TRP A 336 7.97 -2.96 1.72
CA TRP A 336 7.04 -3.43 0.70
C TRP A 336 7.75 -4.18 -0.42
N GLY A 337 8.79 -3.53 -0.97
CA GLY A 337 9.57 -4.07 -2.07
C GLY A 337 10.36 -5.33 -1.74
N ALA A 338 10.70 -5.55 -0.48
CA ALA A 338 11.43 -6.72 -0.04
C ALA A 338 10.52 -7.87 0.43
N ILE A 339 9.46 -7.57 1.18
CA ILE A 339 8.52 -8.59 1.69
C ILE A 339 7.79 -9.26 0.53
N TRP A 340 7.31 -8.49 -0.44
CA TRP A 340 6.48 -8.99 -1.53
C TRP A 340 7.19 -10.09 -2.35
N PRO A 341 8.40 -9.87 -2.93
CA PRO A 341 9.10 -10.89 -3.68
C PRO A 341 9.46 -12.14 -2.85
N LEU A 342 9.78 -11.95 -1.56
CA LEU A 342 10.09 -13.06 -0.66
C LEU A 342 8.87 -13.93 -0.36
N ALA A 343 7.70 -13.31 -0.25
CA ALA A 343 6.45 -14.00 0.06
C ALA A 343 5.89 -14.79 -1.13
N ILE A 344 6.04 -14.26 -2.36
CA ILE A 344 5.54 -14.97 -3.56
C ILE A 344 6.57 -15.92 -4.18
N ALA A 345 7.80 -15.95 -3.67
CA ALA A 345 8.83 -16.81 -4.22
C ALA A 345 8.42 -18.31 -4.09
N ASP A 346 8.75 -19.09 -5.11
CA ASP A 346 8.55 -20.54 -5.16
C ASP A 346 7.08 -21.02 -4.97
N LEU A 347 6.10 -20.15 -5.18
CA LEU A 347 4.68 -20.52 -5.07
C LEU A 347 4.19 -21.34 -6.27
N GLY A 348 4.90 -21.33 -7.42
CA GLY A 348 4.50 -22.06 -8.62
C GLY A 348 3.06 -21.75 -9.01
N LYS A 349 2.24 -22.78 -9.21
CA LYS A 349 0.80 -22.67 -9.55
C LYS A 349 -0.03 -21.83 -8.56
N PHE A 350 0.48 -21.57 -7.36
CA PHE A 350 -0.21 -20.78 -6.33
C PHE A 350 0.13 -19.28 -6.34
N THR A 351 1.01 -18.80 -7.24
CA THR A 351 1.46 -17.41 -7.27
C THR A 351 0.31 -16.41 -7.32
N LYS A 352 -0.68 -16.61 -8.18
CA LYS A 352 -1.86 -15.73 -8.30
C LYS A 352 -2.72 -15.72 -7.04
N SER A 353 -2.90 -16.89 -6.40
CA SER A 353 -3.62 -16.98 -5.12
C SER A 353 -2.83 -16.36 -3.96
N GLY A 354 -1.51 -16.56 -3.97
CA GLY A 354 -0.62 -15.97 -2.96
C GLY A 354 -0.60 -14.44 -3.04
N ALA A 355 -0.54 -13.88 -4.24
CA ALA A 355 -0.64 -12.44 -4.44
C ALA A 355 -1.97 -11.88 -3.92
N SER A 356 -3.04 -12.61 -4.12
CA SER A 356 -4.37 -12.29 -3.61
C SER A 356 -4.42 -12.24 -2.08
N LEU A 357 -3.82 -13.21 -1.40
CA LEU A 357 -3.71 -13.21 0.07
C LEU A 357 -2.85 -12.06 0.59
N LEU A 358 -1.75 -11.74 -0.09
CA LEU A 358 -0.90 -10.60 0.28
C LEU A 358 -1.67 -9.28 0.19
N VAL A 359 -2.48 -9.08 -0.84
CA VAL A 359 -3.33 -7.88 -0.97
C VAL A 359 -4.34 -7.77 0.16
N MET A 360 -4.89 -8.88 0.66
CA MET A 360 -5.75 -8.86 1.87
C MET A 360 -4.99 -8.34 3.10
N GLY A 361 -3.69 -8.59 3.20
CA GLY A 361 -2.83 -8.05 4.27
C GLY A 361 -2.77 -6.53 4.32
N ILE A 362 -3.12 -5.82 3.22
CA ILE A 362 -3.15 -4.34 3.18
C ILE A 362 -4.11 -3.75 4.23
N VAL A 363 -5.10 -4.51 4.67
CA VAL A 363 -6.03 -4.07 5.74
C VAL A 363 -5.31 -3.69 7.05
N GLY A 364 -4.09 -4.14 7.25
CA GLY A 364 -3.23 -3.71 8.37
C GLY A 364 -3.10 -2.20 8.47
N GLY A 365 -3.17 -1.49 7.33
CA GLY A 365 -3.14 -0.03 7.27
C GLY A 365 -4.34 0.67 7.88
N ALA A 366 -5.44 -0.02 8.09
CA ALA A 366 -6.58 0.48 8.87
C ALA A 366 -6.53 -0.04 10.33
N VAL A 367 -6.12 -1.30 10.52
CA VAL A 367 -6.19 -1.96 11.83
C VAL A 367 -5.18 -1.39 12.83
N LEU A 368 -3.93 -1.20 12.43
CA LEU A 368 -2.91 -0.70 13.38
C LEU A 368 -3.16 0.74 13.82
N PRO A 369 -3.48 1.70 12.92
CA PRO A 369 -3.88 3.04 13.34
C PRO A 369 -5.11 3.07 14.26
N LEU A 370 -6.09 2.17 14.03
CA LEU A 370 -7.25 2.04 14.89
C LEU A 370 -6.84 1.55 16.29
N ILE A 371 -6.03 0.49 16.37
CA ILE A 371 -5.50 -0.01 17.64
C ILE A 371 -4.72 1.08 18.37
N PHE A 372 -3.88 1.82 17.64
CA PHE A 372 -3.12 2.94 18.21
C PHE A 372 -4.04 4.02 18.78
N GLY A 373 -5.07 4.43 18.04
CA GLY A 373 -6.05 5.40 18.52
C GLY A 373 -6.76 4.96 19.80
N LEU A 374 -7.18 3.68 19.85
CA LEU A 374 -7.76 3.08 21.06
C LEU A 374 -6.79 3.05 22.24
N LEU A 375 -5.50 2.81 22.00
CA LEU A 375 -4.47 2.84 23.05
C LEU A 375 -4.24 4.29 23.55
N VAL A 376 -4.20 5.29 22.67
CA VAL A 376 -4.10 6.70 23.09
C VAL A 376 -5.29 7.07 23.99
N ASP A 377 -6.50 6.69 23.59
CA ASP A 377 -7.71 6.95 24.38
C ASP A 377 -7.72 6.17 25.72
N LEU A 378 -7.15 4.97 25.75
CA LEU A 378 -7.04 4.14 26.95
C LEU A 378 -6.04 4.75 27.97
N PHE A 379 -4.93 5.29 27.50
CA PHE A 379 -3.91 5.90 28.36
C PHE A 379 -4.26 7.32 28.81
N LYS A 380 -5.18 7.96 28.11
CA LYS A 380 -5.58 9.35 28.32
C LYS A 380 -6.26 9.52 29.70
N ILE A 381 -5.72 10.46 30.49
CA ILE A 381 -6.30 10.88 31.77
C ILE A 381 -6.95 12.25 31.57
N GLY A 382 -8.29 12.30 31.58
CA GLY A 382 -9.06 13.52 31.33
C GLY A 382 -9.46 13.69 29.87
N ASN A 383 -9.65 14.93 29.41
CA ASN A 383 -10.22 15.23 28.09
C ASN A 383 -9.17 15.54 27.01
N VAL A 384 -7.91 15.73 27.38
CA VAL A 384 -6.83 16.09 26.44
C VAL A 384 -5.75 15.04 26.46
N SER A 385 -5.35 14.57 25.27
CA SER A 385 -4.24 13.63 25.14
C SER A 385 -2.90 14.33 25.36
N THR A 386 -1.99 13.65 26.04
CA THR A 386 -0.64 14.11 26.36
C THR A 386 0.41 13.46 25.47
N VAL A 387 1.64 13.98 25.48
CA VAL A 387 2.80 13.36 24.83
C VAL A 387 2.98 11.91 25.30
N GLY A 388 2.87 11.67 26.62
CA GLY A 388 3.02 10.34 27.23
C GLY A 388 1.99 9.32 26.73
N ASP A 389 0.74 9.74 26.47
CA ASP A 389 -0.31 8.87 25.95
C ASP A 389 0.03 8.36 24.55
N TYR A 390 0.53 9.28 23.68
CA TYR A 390 1.02 8.92 22.35
C TYR A 390 2.24 8.01 22.43
N GLN A 391 3.22 8.34 23.29
CA GLN A 391 4.44 7.55 23.46
C GLN A 391 4.13 6.13 23.95
N ASN A 392 3.22 5.99 24.90
CA ASN A 392 2.74 4.69 25.36
C ASN A 392 2.01 3.92 24.25
N ALA A 393 1.23 4.56 23.43
CA ALA A 393 0.57 3.90 22.30
C ALA A 393 1.55 3.45 21.21
N TYR A 394 2.68 4.14 21.00
CA TYR A 394 3.70 3.75 20.01
C TYR A 394 4.41 2.43 20.33
N TRP A 395 4.23 1.83 21.51
CA TRP A 395 4.72 0.47 21.78
C TRP A 395 4.20 -0.56 20.76
N VAL A 396 3.09 -0.29 20.07
CA VAL A 396 2.57 -1.13 18.98
C VAL A 396 3.57 -1.35 17.83
N PHE A 397 4.53 -0.44 17.63
CA PHE A 397 5.56 -0.59 16.61
C PHE A 397 6.52 -1.75 16.92
N ILE A 398 6.85 -1.97 18.18
CA ILE A 398 7.91 -2.92 18.57
C ILE A 398 7.59 -4.35 18.13
N PRO A 399 6.43 -4.96 18.47
CA PRO A 399 6.10 -6.31 18.01
C PRO A 399 5.99 -6.40 16.50
N ALA A 400 5.52 -5.34 15.81
CA ALA A 400 5.40 -5.33 14.37
C ALA A 400 6.76 -5.39 13.69
N TYR A 401 7.71 -4.52 14.05
CA TYR A 401 9.06 -4.56 13.47
C TYR A 401 9.85 -5.80 13.89
N ALA A 402 9.69 -6.29 15.12
CA ALA A 402 10.28 -7.55 15.56
C ALA A 402 9.83 -8.72 14.69
N PHE A 403 8.54 -8.78 14.36
CA PHE A 403 8.02 -9.82 13.45
C PHE A 403 8.54 -9.65 12.01
N ILE A 404 8.59 -8.43 11.49
CA ILE A 404 9.15 -8.16 10.15
C ILE A 404 10.62 -8.57 10.09
N LEU A 405 11.40 -8.28 11.14
CA LEU A 405 12.78 -8.72 11.26
C LEU A 405 12.89 -10.25 11.30
N TYR A 406 12.06 -10.91 12.12
CA TYR A 406 11.96 -12.38 12.17
C TYR A 406 11.66 -12.96 10.79
N TYR A 407 10.70 -12.37 10.06
CA TYR A 407 10.39 -12.78 8.69
C TYR A 407 11.59 -12.65 7.76
N GLY A 408 12.33 -11.54 7.84
CA GLY A 408 13.54 -11.29 7.04
C GLY A 408 14.74 -12.18 7.41
N ILE A 409 14.77 -12.78 8.61
CA ILE A 409 15.85 -13.68 9.05
C ILE A 409 15.50 -15.14 8.79
N HIS A 410 14.32 -15.59 9.19
CA HIS A 410 13.90 -16.98 9.22
C HIS A 410 12.63 -17.26 8.42
N GLY A 411 11.58 -16.43 8.56
CA GLY A 411 10.25 -16.74 8.06
C GLY A 411 10.18 -17.05 6.57
N TYR A 412 10.89 -16.30 5.73
CA TYR A 412 10.93 -16.52 4.29
C TYR A 412 11.68 -17.80 3.88
N LYS A 413 12.57 -18.33 4.73
CA LYS A 413 13.39 -19.52 4.45
C LYS A 413 12.67 -20.83 4.74
N ILE A 414 11.51 -20.82 5.38
CA ILE A 414 10.78 -22.05 5.74
C ILE A 414 10.39 -22.87 4.48
N ARG A 415 10.41 -22.25 3.30
CA ARG A 415 10.21 -22.92 2.01
C ARG A 415 11.40 -23.78 1.59
N THR A 416 12.61 -23.44 2.01
CA THR A 416 13.84 -24.18 1.74
C THR A 416 14.08 -25.11 2.92
N LYS A 417 13.37 -26.25 2.97
CA LYS A 417 13.84 -27.33 3.84
C LYS A 417 15.03 -27.96 3.14
N ASP A 418 16.20 -27.82 3.71
CA ASP A 418 17.37 -28.65 3.48
C ASP A 418 17.04 -30.12 3.78
#